data_28a40d7b3b1570a34366dcf17460a1b3
#
_entry.id   28a40d7b3b1570a34366dcf17460a1b3
#
_cell.length_a   1.000
_cell.length_b   1.000
_cell.length_c   1.000
_cell.angle_alpha   90.00
_cell.angle_beta   90.00
_cell.angle_gamma   90.00
#
_symmetry.space_group_name_H-M   'P 1'
#
loop_
_entity.id
_entity.type
_entity.pdbx_description
1 polymer ?
#
loop_
_entity_poly.entity_id
_entity_poly.type
_entity_poly.pdbx_seq_one_letter_code
_entity_poly.pdbx_strand_id
1 'polypeptide(L)'
;MTPPPADEHFRRLLAQQLEMNPRTWAALQEHGVDEQSLMVIEFSFTAPGKRQATELVNVLRARTTFTAELLREGSLLKRHWRIVGHTRPSTASVAMLDDWVTFMVTLGARNGRCRFDGWGVRMPDGKPDPQQAGASLQHGFSSNGHALDGSPAGGDEPEP
;
A
#
# COMPACT_ATOMS: atom_id res chain seq x y z
N MET A 1 -11.10 -24.12 -25.06
CA MET A 1 -9.74 -23.99 -24.50
C MET A 1 -9.88 -23.47 -23.07
N THR A 2 -9.57 -24.28 -22.11
CA THR A 2 -9.63 -23.86 -20.69
C THR A 2 -8.46 -22.91 -20.45
N PRO A 3 -8.67 -21.68 -19.99
CA PRO A 3 -7.57 -20.78 -19.66
C PRO A 3 -6.66 -21.44 -18.61
N PRO A 4 -5.36 -21.21 -18.66
CA PRO A 4 -4.44 -21.78 -17.69
C PRO A 4 -4.81 -21.33 -16.26
N PRO A 5 -4.57 -22.14 -15.24
CA PRO A 5 -4.96 -21.87 -13.85
C PRO A 5 -4.41 -20.55 -13.29
N ALA A 6 -3.32 -20.05 -13.84
CA ALA A 6 -2.77 -18.74 -13.50
C ALA A 6 -3.71 -17.57 -13.89
N ASP A 7 -4.43 -17.71 -15.02
CA ASP A 7 -5.37 -16.67 -15.48
C ASP A 7 -6.64 -16.64 -14.63
N GLU A 8 -7.07 -17.80 -14.13
CA GLU A 8 -8.24 -17.86 -13.24
C GLU A 8 -7.95 -17.24 -11.88
N HIS A 9 -6.78 -17.51 -11.32
CA HIS A 9 -6.34 -16.88 -10.06
C HIS A 9 -6.26 -15.37 -10.20
N PHE A 10 -5.66 -14.87 -11.28
CA PHE A 10 -5.57 -13.45 -11.58
C PHE A 10 -6.96 -12.82 -11.70
N ARG A 11 -7.86 -13.40 -12.46
CA ARG A 11 -9.23 -12.87 -12.63
C ARG A 11 -9.98 -12.83 -11.32
N ARG A 12 -9.85 -13.84 -10.48
CA ARG A 12 -10.47 -13.89 -9.15
C ARG A 12 -9.93 -12.79 -8.25
N LEU A 13 -8.61 -12.62 -8.18
CA LEU A 13 -7.98 -11.57 -7.41
C LEU A 13 -8.42 -10.19 -7.88
N LEU A 14 -8.41 -9.94 -9.18
CA LEU A 14 -8.85 -8.67 -9.76
C LEU A 14 -10.32 -8.38 -9.41
N ALA A 15 -11.20 -9.35 -9.60
CA ALA A 15 -12.61 -9.21 -9.28
C ALA A 15 -12.84 -8.88 -7.79
N GLN A 16 -12.14 -9.55 -6.88
CA GLN A 16 -12.19 -9.27 -5.45
C GLN A 16 -11.74 -7.84 -5.11
N GLN A 17 -10.66 -7.39 -5.70
CA GLN A 17 -10.15 -6.03 -5.48
C GLN A 17 -11.11 -4.97 -6.02
N LEU A 18 -11.66 -5.16 -7.22
CA LEU A 18 -12.63 -4.22 -7.81
C LEU A 18 -13.94 -4.16 -7.02
N GLU A 19 -14.41 -5.27 -6.50
CA GLU A 19 -15.63 -5.32 -5.67
C GLU A 19 -15.47 -4.50 -4.37
N MET A 20 -14.26 -4.35 -3.87
CA MET A 20 -13.99 -3.57 -2.66
C MET A 20 -14.02 -2.06 -2.89
N ASN A 21 -13.68 -1.60 -4.09
CA ASN A 21 -13.54 -0.17 -4.38
C ASN A 21 -14.80 0.66 -4.06
N PRO A 22 -16.03 0.30 -4.52
CA PRO A 22 -17.21 1.08 -4.20
C PRO A 22 -17.54 1.09 -2.71
N ARG A 23 -17.26 0.01 -1.99
CA ARG A 23 -17.48 -0.07 -0.54
C ARG A 23 -16.52 0.85 0.21
N THR A 24 -15.24 0.80 -0.15
CA THR A 24 -14.21 1.67 0.44
C THR A 24 -14.51 3.13 0.11
N TRP A 25 -14.91 3.43 -1.13
CA TRP A 25 -15.27 4.79 -1.52
C TRP A 25 -16.47 5.33 -0.74
N ALA A 26 -17.52 4.53 -0.59
CA ALA A 26 -18.70 4.92 0.21
C ALA A 26 -18.31 5.22 1.67
N ALA A 27 -17.44 4.42 2.27
CA ALA A 27 -16.93 4.65 3.60
C ALA A 27 -16.12 5.96 3.70
N LEU A 28 -15.30 6.26 2.70
CA LEU A 28 -14.58 7.53 2.64
C LEU A 28 -15.51 8.73 2.53
N GLN A 29 -16.56 8.62 1.73
CA GLN A 29 -17.60 9.67 1.59
C GLN A 29 -18.33 9.95 2.90
N GLU A 30 -18.62 8.93 3.71
CA GLU A 30 -19.20 9.09 5.04
C GLU A 30 -18.29 9.91 5.98
N HIS A 31 -16.99 9.95 5.72
CA HIS A 31 -16.00 10.74 6.46
C HIS A 31 -15.66 12.08 5.78
N GLY A 32 -16.46 12.49 4.82
CA GLY A 32 -16.34 13.80 4.16
C GLY A 32 -15.34 13.84 2.99
N VAL A 33 -14.86 12.69 2.54
CA VAL A 33 -14.03 12.60 1.33
C VAL A 33 -14.94 12.63 0.09
N ASP A 34 -14.56 13.40 -0.90
CA ASP A 34 -15.24 13.50 -2.19
C ASP A 34 -14.23 13.47 -3.36
N GLU A 35 -14.73 13.58 -4.58
CA GLU A 35 -13.89 13.57 -5.79
C GLU A 35 -12.97 14.79 -5.93
N GLN A 36 -13.11 15.81 -5.09
CA GLN A 36 -12.25 16.99 -5.04
C GLN A 36 -11.23 16.93 -3.90
N SER A 37 -11.37 15.96 -3.01
CA SER A 37 -10.46 15.77 -1.88
C SER A 37 -9.11 15.28 -2.35
N LEU A 38 -8.04 15.93 -1.89
CA LEU A 38 -6.68 15.43 -2.08
C LEU A 38 -6.41 14.29 -1.09
N MET A 39 -5.93 13.18 -1.60
CA MET A 39 -5.61 12.01 -0.80
C MET A 39 -4.35 11.33 -1.30
N VAL A 40 -3.66 10.64 -0.40
CA VAL A 40 -2.54 9.77 -0.70
C VAL A 40 -3.04 8.33 -0.64
N ILE A 41 -2.92 7.60 -1.73
CA ILE A 41 -3.28 6.18 -1.75
C ILE A 41 -2.04 5.38 -1.35
N GLU A 42 -2.16 4.61 -0.29
CA GLU A 42 -1.16 3.66 0.18
C GLU A 42 -1.51 2.27 -0.36
N PHE A 43 -0.50 1.50 -0.72
CA PHE A 43 -0.71 0.17 -1.31
C PHE A 43 0.35 -0.82 -0.84
N SER A 44 0.03 -2.10 -0.98
CA SER A 44 0.97 -3.17 -0.70
C SER A 44 0.84 -4.35 -1.64
N PHE A 45 1.97 -5.05 -1.78
CA PHE A 45 2.08 -6.34 -2.47
C PHE A 45 2.80 -7.34 -1.59
N THR A 46 2.47 -8.61 -1.77
CA THR A 46 3.26 -9.74 -1.27
C THR A 46 4.00 -10.39 -2.43
N ALA A 47 5.29 -10.58 -2.27
CA ALA A 47 6.15 -11.20 -3.27
C ALA A 47 6.60 -12.61 -2.84
N PRO A 48 6.77 -13.54 -3.81
CA PRO A 48 7.24 -14.89 -3.51
C PRO A 48 8.67 -14.93 -2.94
N GLY A 49 9.50 -13.95 -3.31
CA GLY A 49 10.88 -13.86 -2.86
C GLY A 49 11.47 -12.48 -3.06
N LYS A 50 12.68 -12.26 -2.55
CA LYS A 50 13.37 -10.96 -2.62
C LYS A 50 13.61 -10.50 -4.06
N ARG A 51 13.99 -11.41 -4.95
CA ARG A 51 14.26 -11.10 -6.35
C ARG A 51 13.00 -10.53 -7.02
N GLN A 52 11.87 -11.20 -6.85
CA GLN A 52 10.60 -10.79 -7.42
C GLN A 52 10.12 -9.45 -6.83
N ALA A 53 10.29 -9.27 -5.54
CA ALA A 53 9.98 -8.01 -4.88
C ALA A 53 10.83 -6.85 -5.42
N THR A 54 12.13 -7.07 -5.58
CA THR A 54 13.05 -6.07 -6.15
C THR A 54 12.68 -5.72 -7.59
N GLU A 55 12.33 -6.71 -8.39
CA GLU A 55 11.86 -6.51 -9.77
C GLU A 55 10.64 -5.57 -9.82
N LEU A 56 9.62 -5.85 -9.00
CA LEU A 56 8.43 -5.01 -8.96
C LEU A 56 8.71 -3.60 -8.45
N VAL A 57 9.55 -3.45 -7.41
CA VAL A 57 9.95 -2.12 -6.91
C VAL A 57 10.62 -1.30 -8.00
N ASN A 58 11.53 -1.91 -8.77
CA ASN A 58 12.19 -1.23 -9.87
C ASN A 58 11.22 -0.81 -10.98
N VAL A 59 10.27 -1.67 -11.31
CA VAL A 59 9.22 -1.35 -12.30
C VAL A 59 8.32 -0.22 -11.81
N LEU A 60 7.88 -0.25 -10.56
CA LEU A 60 7.07 0.81 -9.98
C LEU A 60 7.79 2.16 -10.03
N ARG A 61 9.05 2.20 -9.65
CA ARG A 61 9.87 3.42 -9.69
C ARG A 61 10.13 3.93 -11.10
N ALA A 62 10.28 3.03 -12.06
CA ALA A 62 10.56 3.40 -13.45
C ALA A 62 9.31 3.87 -14.22
N ARG A 63 8.14 3.30 -13.89
CA ARG A 63 6.90 3.52 -14.66
C ARG A 63 5.88 4.41 -14.00
N THR A 64 6.07 4.74 -12.72
CA THR A 64 5.15 5.56 -11.96
C THR A 64 5.89 6.63 -11.16
N THR A 65 5.13 7.57 -10.59
CA THR A 65 5.63 8.55 -9.62
C THR A 65 5.45 8.10 -8.18
N PHE A 66 5.08 6.83 -7.98
CA PHE A 66 4.81 6.28 -6.65
C PHE A 66 6.12 6.01 -5.91
N THR A 67 6.06 6.09 -4.58
CA THR A 67 7.12 5.51 -3.75
C THR A 67 6.92 4.00 -3.68
N ALA A 68 7.99 3.26 -3.54
CA ALA A 68 7.93 1.83 -3.31
C ALA A 68 9.15 1.40 -2.50
N GLU A 69 8.90 0.66 -1.43
CA GLU A 69 9.90 0.16 -0.51
C GLU A 69 9.72 -1.33 -0.26
N LEU A 70 10.84 -1.98 -0.01
CA LEU A 70 10.90 -3.40 0.32
C LEU A 70 10.87 -3.57 1.83
N LEU A 71 9.93 -4.36 2.32
CA LEU A 71 9.88 -4.79 3.71
C LEU A 71 10.02 -6.30 3.80
N ARG A 72 10.77 -6.73 4.80
CA ARG A 72 10.86 -8.13 5.16
C ARG A 72 9.97 -8.38 6.36
N GLU A 73 8.93 -9.16 6.17
CA GLU A 73 7.99 -9.53 7.23
C GLU A 73 8.04 -11.02 7.55
N GLY A 74 7.61 -11.35 8.76
CA GLY A 74 7.45 -12.72 9.22
C GLY A 74 8.49 -13.17 10.23
N SER A 75 8.25 -14.37 10.80
CA SER A 75 9.13 -15.04 11.74
C SER A 75 10.28 -15.75 11.02
N LEU A 76 11.24 -16.26 11.78
CA LEU A 76 12.39 -17.04 11.25
C LEU A 76 11.97 -18.23 10.36
N LEU A 77 10.75 -18.76 10.55
CA LEU A 77 10.24 -19.93 9.84
C LEU A 77 9.33 -19.59 8.66
N LYS A 78 8.72 -18.39 8.66
CA LYS A 78 7.81 -17.93 7.58
C LYS A 78 8.17 -16.49 7.20
N ARG A 79 9.20 -16.36 6.40
CA ARG A 79 9.62 -15.07 5.86
C ARG A 79 8.97 -14.86 4.51
N HIS A 80 8.32 -13.71 4.35
CA HIS A 80 7.85 -13.25 3.07
C HIS A 80 8.31 -11.81 2.83
N TRP A 81 8.29 -11.42 1.59
CA TRP A 81 8.67 -10.09 1.17
C TRP A 81 7.43 -9.29 0.85
N ARG A 82 7.36 -8.12 1.41
CA ARG A 82 6.29 -7.18 1.17
C ARG A 82 6.82 -5.92 0.51
N ILE A 83 6.05 -5.40 -0.42
CA ILE A 83 6.31 -4.11 -1.03
C ILE A 83 5.22 -3.19 -0.54
N VAL A 84 5.62 -2.04 -0.02
CA VAL A 84 4.71 -0.97 0.39
C VAL A 84 5.05 0.30 -0.36
N GLY A 85 4.07 1.11 -0.62
CA GLY A 85 4.29 2.38 -1.29
C GLY A 85 3.06 3.26 -1.23
N HIS A 86 3.19 4.44 -1.81
CA HIS A 86 2.10 5.38 -1.89
C HIS A 86 2.19 6.25 -3.14
N THR A 87 1.05 6.77 -3.55
CA THR A 87 0.94 7.76 -4.61
C THR A 87 1.33 9.15 -4.11
N ARG A 88 1.50 10.09 -5.03
CA ARG A 88 1.45 11.52 -4.68
C ARG A 88 0.03 11.91 -4.32
N PRO A 89 -0.16 13.01 -3.54
CA PRO A 89 -1.50 13.54 -3.30
C PRO A 89 -2.23 13.80 -4.61
N SER A 90 -3.42 13.25 -4.74
CA SER A 90 -4.26 13.37 -5.93
C SER A 90 -5.73 13.24 -5.57
N THR A 91 -6.60 13.71 -6.44
CA THR A 91 -8.03 13.42 -6.39
C THR A 91 -8.31 12.04 -6.98
N ALA A 92 -9.43 11.43 -6.62
CA ALA A 92 -9.85 10.15 -7.17
C ALA A 92 -11.38 10.09 -7.32
N SER A 93 -11.82 9.16 -8.14
CA SER A 93 -13.20 8.69 -8.25
C SER A 93 -13.21 7.17 -8.25
N VAL A 94 -14.37 6.54 -8.10
CA VAL A 94 -14.49 5.07 -8.18
C VAL A 94 -13.94 4.55 -9.50
N ALA A 95 -14.26 5.20 -10.62
CA ALA A 95 -13.78 4.79 -11.93
C ALA A 95 -12.25 4.86 -12.03
N MET A 96 -11.63 5.93 -11.53
CA MET A 96 -10.17 6.05 -11.48
C MET A 96 -9.54 5.00 -10.57
N LEU A 97 -10.18 4.67 -9.46
CA LEU A 97 -9.71 3.61 -8.55
C LEU A 97 -9.79 2.23 -9.20
N ASP A 98 -10.85 1.95 -9.96
CA ASP A 98 -10.99 0.69 -10.70
C ASP A 98 -9.89 0.53 -11.75
N ASP A 99 -9.60 1.57 -12.51
CA ASP A 99 -8.52 1.58 -13.50
C ASP A 99 -7.15 1.41 -12.82
N TRP A 100 -6.93 2.14 -11.73
CA TRP A 100 -5.69 2.08 -10.96
C TRP A 100 -5.46 0.70 -10.33
N VAL A 101 -6.48 0.12 -9.70
CA VAL A 101 -6.41 -1.23 -9.12
C VAL A 101 -6.15 -2.27 -10.19
N THR A 102 -6.82 -2.17 -11.35
CA THR A 102 -6.57 -3.06 -12.49
C THR A 102 -5.12 -2.97 -12.96
N PHE A 103 -4.58 -1.75 -13.04
CA PHE A 103 -3.18 -1.52 -13.35
C PHE A 103 -2.24 -2.16 -12.32
N MET A 104 -2.49 -1.96 -11.01
CA MET A 104 -1.64 -2.47 -9.93
C MET A 104 -1.65 -4.01 -9.86
N VAL A 105 -2.82 -4.63 -9.95
CA VAL A 105 -2.95 -6.10 -9.97
C VAL A 105 -2.22 -6.69 -11.17
N THR A 106 -2.38 -6.08 -12.35
CA THR A 106 -1.72 -6.52 -13.58
C THR A 106 -0.20 -6.34 -13.51
N LEU A 107 0.25 -5.20 -12.98
CA LEU A 107 1.66 -4.90 -12.82
C LEU A 107 2.36 -5.92 -11.92
N GLY A 108 1.76 -6.23 -10.78
CA GLY A 108 2.29 -7.23 -9.84
C GLY A 108 2.34 -8.63 -10.45
N ALA A 109 1.28 -9.05 -11.13
CA ALA A 109 1.20 -10.36 -11.77
C ALA A 109 2.26 -10.55 -12.87
N ARG A 110 2.54 -9.51 -13.65
CA ARG A 110 3.51 -9.54 -14.76
C ARG A 110 4.96 -9.36 -14.34
N ASN A 111 5.18 -8.75 -13.18
CA ASN A 111 6.52 -8.44 -12.68
C ASN A 111 6.77 -9.16 -11.36
N GLY A 112 7.41 -10.31 -11.45
CA GLY A 112 7.78 -11.10 -10.28
C GLY A 112 6.64 -11.92 -9.66
N ARG A 113 5.47 -11.99 -10.28
CA ARG A 113 4.27 -12.68 -9.74
C ARG A 113 3.91 -12.21 -8.34
N CYS A 114 4.03 -10.92 -8.10
CA CYS A 114 3.67 -10.29 -6.84
C CYS A 114 2.15 -10.13 -6.76
N ARG A 115 1.59 -10.50 -5.62
CA ARG A 115 0.15 -10.34 -5.36
C ARG A 115 -0.14 -8.96 -4.81
N PHE A 116 -1.05 -8.25 -5.44
CA PHE A 116 -1.60 -7.02 -4.90
C PHE A 116 -2.49 -7.33 -3.69
N ASP A 117 -2.15 -6.79 -2.53
CA ASP A 117 -2.86 -7.08 -1.28
C ASP A 117 -3.98 -6.08 -0.98
N GLY A 118 -3.94 -4.93 -1.60
CA GLY A 118 -4.95 -3.89 -1.42
C GLY A 118 -4.36 -2.49 -1.25
N TRP A 119 -5.25 -1.56 -0.94
CA TRP A 119 -4.92 -0.16 -0.79
C TRP A 119 -5.71 0.49 0.36
N GLY A 120 -5.22 1.63 0.81
CA GLY A 120 -5.88 2.49 1.78
C GLY A 120 -5.64 3.96 1.44
N VAL A 121 -6.24 4.85 2.20
CA VAL A 121 -6.11 6.30 1.99
C VAL A 121 -5.53 6.95 3.23
N ARG A 122 -4.62 7.87 3.00
CA ARG A 122 -4.11 8.80 4.01
C ARG A 122 -4.34 10.22 3.53
N MET A 123 -4.83 11.07 4.43
CA MET A 123 -4.96 12.49 4.11
C MET A 123 -3.59 13.17 4.14
N PRO A 124 -3.34 14.16 3.25
CA PRO A 124 -2.02 14.80 3.14
C PRO A 124 -1.53 15.50 4.42
N ASP A 125 -2.44 15.88 5.31
CA ASP A 125 -2.14 16.51 6.60
C ASP A 125 -1.64 15.52 7.68
N GLY A 126 -1.48 14.26 7.34
CA GLY A 126 -0.97 13.22 8.22
C GLY A 126 -1.97 12.71 9.27
N LYS A 127 -3.23 13.12 9.21
CA LYS A 127 -4.28 12.51 10.02
C LYS A 127 -4.59 11.12 9.47
N PRO A 128 -4.41 10.06 10.26
CA PRO A 128 -4.86 8.75 9.84
C PRO A 128 -6.38 8.80 9.65
N ASP A 129 -6.85 8.26 8.53
CA ASP A 129 -8.27 8.04 8.35
C ASP A 129 -8.75 7.09 9.45
N PRO A 130 -9.73 7.47 10.27
CA PRO A 130 -10.25 6.60 11.31
C PRO A 130 -10.81 5.27 10.77
N GLN A 131 -10.99 5.16 9.48
CA GLN A 131 -11.44 3.92 8.82
C GLN A 131 -10.32 2.99 8.36
N GLN A 132 -9.07 3.42 8.36
CA GLN A 132 -7.95 2.47 8.18
C GLN A 132 -7.90 1.45 9.31
N ALA A 133 -8.47 1.75 10.47
CA ALA A 133 -8.64 0.78 11.55
C ALA A 133 -9.66 -0.34 11.21
N GLY A 134 -10.59 -0.10 10.28
CA GLY A 134 -11.62 -1.07 9.88
C GLY A 134 -11.39 -1.68 8.50
N ALA A 135 -10.76 -0.96 7.59
CA ALA A 135 -10.34 -1.43 6.28
C ALA A 135 -8.88 -1.89 6.28
N SER A 136 -8.24 -1.87 7.44
CA SER A 136 -7.04 -2.65 7.64
C SER A 136 -7.44 -4.08 7.37
N LEU A 137 -7.42 -4.40 6.12
CA LEU A 137 -7.45 -5.75 5.61
C LEU A 137 -6.35 -6.48 6.35
N GLN A 138 -6.73 -6.87 7.56
CA GLN A 138 -6.23 -7.98 8.36
C GLN A 138 -4.73 -8.23 8.42
N HIS A 139 -3.87 -7.34 7.98
CA HIS A 139 -2.42 -7.49 8.16
C HIS A 139 -1.78 -6.11 8.32
N GLY A 140 -1.83 -5.58 9.54
CA GLY A 140 -0.80 -4.80 10.17
C GLY A 140 -0.07 -3.73 9.34
N PHE A 141 -0.73 -2.66 8.94
CA PHE A 141 -0.06 -1.38 8.80
C PHE A 141 0.15 -0.80 10.22
N SER A 142 1.14 -1.32 10.91
CA SER A 142 1.65 -0.68 12.11
C SER A 142 2.62 0.38 11.66
N SER A 143 2.17 1.61 11.55
CA SER A 143 3.06 2.75 11.45
C SER A 143 3.74 2.95 12.81
N ASN A 144 4.79 2.19 13.07
CA ASN A 144 5.76 2.56 14.09
C ASN A 144 6.54 3.76 13.56
N GLY A 145 5.95 4.94 13.71
CA GLY A 145 6.68 6.18 13.73
C GLY A 145 7.61 6.14 14.93
N HIS A 146 8.82 5.70 14.74
CA HIS A 146 9.88 5.85 15.72
C HIS A 146 10.26 7.34 15.73
N ALA A 147 9.62 8.09 16.60
CA ALA A 147 10.10 9.39 16.99
C ALA A 147 11.46 9.17 17.67
N LEU A 148 12.52 9.51 16.98
CA LEU A 148 13.81 9.73 17.63
C LEU A 148 13.69 10.99 18.46
N ASP A 149 13.30 10.82 19.71
CA ASP A 149 13.46 11.81 20.74
C ASP A 149 14.96 11.94 21.06
N GLY A 150 15.59 12.86 20.38
CA GLY A 150 16.93 13.32 20.66
C GLY A 150 16.90 14.41 21.72
N SER A 151 16.80 14.03 22.97
CA SER A 151 17.04 14.94 24.08
C SER A 151 18.55 15.16 24.22
N PRO A 152 19.07 16.36 24.06
CA PRO A 152 20.44 16.66 24.46
C PRO A 152 20.48 16.82 25.98
N ALA A 153 21.17 15.91 26.63
CA ALA A 153 21.52 16.06 28.03
C ALA A 153 22.36 17.33 28.23
N GLY A 154 21.87 18.18 29.12
CA GLY A 154 22.53 19.38 29.53
C GLY A 154 23.90 19.12 30.16
N GLY A 155 24.84 19.94 29.78
CA GLY A 155 26.17 19.96 30.35
C GLY A 155 26.13 20.40 31.80
N ASP A 156 26.83 19.64 32.60
CA ASP A 156 27.19 20.02 33.97
C ASP A 156 28.54 20.68 33.92
N GLU A 157 28.59 21.94 34.24
CA GLU A 157 29.82 22.69 34.46
C GLU A 157 30.28 22.49 35.90
N PRO A 158 31.53 22.17 36.13
CA PRO A 158 32.11 22.33 37.47
C PRO A 158 32.80 23.69 37.57
N GLU A 159 32.33 24.48 38.44
CA GLU A 159 33.11 25.64 38.95
C GLU A 159 34.12 25.24 40.06
N PRO A 160 35.13 26.08 40.29
CA PRO A 160 36.45 25.79 40.83
C PRO A 160 36.53 25.51 42.32
#